data_cf16e9743df019ff9221275fa899e7bf
#
_entry.id   cf16e9743df019ff9221275fa899e7bf
#
_cell.length_a   1.000
_cell.length_b   1.000
_cell.length_c   1.000
_cell.angle_alpha   90.00
_cell.angle_beta   90.00
_cell.angle_gamma   90.00
#
_symmetry.space_group_name_H-M   'P 1'
#
loop_
_entity.id
_entity.type
_entity.pdbx_description
1 polymer ?
#
loop_
_entity_poly.entity_id
_entity_poly.type
_entity_poly.pdbx_seq_one_letter_code
_entity_poly.pdbx_strand_id
1 'polypeptide(L)'
;MSEEVLIVEDRLVEGSSPNGGAISIWTLNRPDKLNALNSDSHIAIKEQCLRVESDDNIRCVVIRGAPPQIPEEGGKQKPPAFAAGADISEFLEKGSDDVRPFFEDNAWEAVWNLSKPTIAMVDGFALGGGTELALSCDIRIASDRSTFGQPEINLGLIPGGGGTQRLCRLIGYGKTMEIVLTGGMVSSDEAL
;
A
#
# COMPACT_ATOMS: atom_id res chain seq x y z
N MET A 1 2.01 17.36 17.96
CA MET A 1 1.88 17.44 16.48
C MET A 1 1.70 16.01 16.02
N SER A 2 0.61 15.66 15.32
CA SER A 2 0.47 14.34 14.72
C SER A 2 1.59 14.17 13.69
N GLU A 3 2.34 13.07 13.75
CA GLU A 3 3.33 12.74 12.73
C GLU A 3 2.61 12.61 11.37
N GLU A 4 3.23 13.12 10.32
CA GLU A 4 2.71 13.06 8.97
C GLU A 4 2.64 11.58 8.53
N VAL A 5 1.44 11.08 8.22
CA VAL A 5 1.21 9.66 7.88
C VAL A 5 1.72 9.27 6.49
N LEU A 6 1.98 10.26 5.63
CA LEU A 6 2.51 10.10 4.29
C LEU A 6 3.57 11.17 4.02
N ILE A 7 4.81 10.77 3.84
CA ILE A 7 5.91 11.67 3.46
C ILE A 7 6.02 11.68 1.95
N VAL A 8 6.04 12.87 1.34
CA VAL A 8 6.13 13.05 -0.11
C VAL A 8 7.41 13.76 -0.49
N GLU A 9 8.16 13.19 -1.42
CA GLU A 9 9.38 13.73 -1.96
C GLU A 9 9.34 13.69 -3.49
N ASP A 10 9.46 14.84 -4.16
CA ASP A 10 9.57 14.92 -5.61
C ASP A 10 11.03 15.03 -6.01
N ARG A 11 11.53 14.05 -6.77
CA ARG A 11 12.90 13.98 -7.27
C ARG A 11 12.97 14.31 -8.75
N LEU A 12 13.70 15.36 -9.09
CA LEU A 12 14.01 15.68 -10.49
C LEU A 12 14.88 14.58 -11.11
N VAL A 13 14.55 14.18 -12.32
CA VAL A 13 15.33 13.22 -13.10
C VAL A 13 16.12 13.98 -14.14
N GLU A 14 17.45 14.04 -13.97
CA GLU A 14 18.35 14.70 -14.90
C GLU A 14 18.38 14.00 -16.27
N GLY A 15 18.30 14.76 -17.35
CA GLY A 15 18.47 14.26 -18.72
C GLY A 15 17.27 13.53 -19.32
N SER A 16 16.14 13.47 -18.65
CA SER A 16 15.00 12.66 -19.09
C SER A 16 14.11 13.31 -20.17
N SER A 17 14.21 14.61 -20.40
CA SER A 17 13.46 15.35 -21.44
C SER A 17 13.96 16.80 -21.54
N PRO A 18 13.80 17.48 -22.69
CA PRO A 18 14.03 18.93 -22.79
C PRO A 18 13.20 19.75 -21.78
N ASN A 19 12.08 19.20 -21.32
CA ASN A 19 11.16 19.85 -20.39
C ASN A 19 11.35 19.37 -18.93
N GLY A 20 12.35 18.53 -18.65
CA GLY A 20 12.53 17.94 -17.32
C GLY A 20 11.50 16.85 -17.00
N GLY A 21 11.44 16.44 -15.76
CA GLY A 21 10.49 15.49 -15.20
C GLY A 21 10.86 15.11 -13.78
N ALA A 22 9.89 14.80 -12.96
CA ALA A 22 10.09 14.36 -11.59
C ALA A 22 9.40 13.02 -11.32
N ILE A 23 9.95 12.28 -10.37
CA ILE A 23 9.34 11.12 -9.75
C ILE A 23 8.82 11.56 -8.39
N SER A 24 7.54 11.34 -8.12
CA SER A 24 6.96 11.56 -6.80
C SER A 24 7.08 10.30 -5.96
N ILE A 25 7.81 10.36 -4.85
CA ILE A 25 8.04 9.24 -3.93
C ILE A 25 7.16 9.45 -2.71
N TRP A 26 6.25 8.50 -2.47
CA TRP A 26 5.32 8.51 -1.34
C TRP A 26 5.74 7.44 -0.33
N THR A 27 6.08 7.88 0.86
CA THR A 27 6.48 6.98 1.94
C THR A 27 5.36 6.90 2.97
N LEU A 28 4.73 5.74 3.08
CA LEU A 28 3.77 5.41 4.13
C LEU A 28 4.49 5.48 5.47
N ASN A 29 4.12 6.40 6.34
CA ASN A 29 4.92 6.75 7.51
C ASN A 29 4.19 6.49 8.83
N ARG A 30 3.94 5.22 9.10
CA ARG A 30 3.45 4.72 10.39
C ARG A 30 4.25 3.46 10.80
N PRO A 31 5.59 3.56 10.92
CA PRO A 31 6.43 2.38 11.16
C PRO A 31 6.16 1.70 12.50
N ASP A 32 5.63 2.43 13.49
CA ASP A 32 5.16 1.90 14.76
C ASP A 32 3.92 0.99 14.62
N LYS A 33 3.19 1.09 13.51
CA LYS A 33 2.03 0.26 13.13
C LYS A 33 2.29 -0.60 11.90
N LEU A 34 3.56 -0.88 11.58
CA LEU A 34 3.96 -1.59 10.35
C LEU A 34 3.37 -0.95 9.09
N ASN A 35 3.29 0.38 9.08
CA ASN A 35 2.72 1.19 8.00
C ASN A 35 1.27 0.85 7.65
N ALA A 36 0.47 0.35 8.62
CA ALA A 36 -0.95 0.07 8.42
C ALA A 36 -1.71 1.32 7.99
N LEU A 37 -2.64 1.14 7.06
CA LEU A 37 -3.42 2.21 6.43
C LEU A 37 -4.62 2.57 7.32
N ASN A 38 -4.62 3.77 7.86
CA ASN A 38 -5.74 4.37 8.58
C ASN A 38 -6.48 5.37 7.69
N SER A 39 -7.55 5.95 8.18
CA SER A 39 -8.35 6.97 7.46
C SER A 39 -7.50 8.14 6.98
N ASP A 40 -6.57 8.64 7.82
CA ASP A 40 -5.67 9.74 7.43
C ASP A 40 -4.74 9.33 6.29
N SER A 41 -4.25 8.07 6.27
CA SER A 41 -3.43 7.54 5.16
C SER A 41 -4.23 7.52 3.86
N HIS A 42 -5.49 7.10 3.90
CA HIS A 42 -6.36 7.11 2.71
C HIS A 42 -6.60 8.52 2.19
N ILE A 43 -6.87 9.48 3.07
CA ILE A 43 -7.05 10.88 2.71
C ILE A 43 -5.78 11.43 2.07
N ALA A 44 -4.63 11.27 2.73
CA ALA A 44 -3.35 11.77 2.24
C ALA A 44 -2.96 11.19 0.87
N ILE A 45 -3.14 9.88 0.65
CA ILE A 45 -2.88 9.25 -0.65
C ILE A 45 -3.80 9.82 -1.73
N LYS A 46 -5.09 9.97 -1.46
CA LYS A 46 -6.06 10.54 -2.42
C LYS A 46 -5.71 11.98 -2.79
N GLU A 47 -5.35 12.81 -1.81
CA GLU A 47 -4.91 14.20 -2.06
C GLU A 47 -3.66 14.22 -2.95
N GLN A 48 -2.71 13.31 -2.72
CA GLN A 48 -1.54 13.20 -3.58
C GLN A 48 -1.86 12.68 -4.98
N CYS A 49 -2.83 11.78 -5.13
CA CYS A 49 -3.32 11.38 -6.45
C CYS A 49 -3.85 12.59 -7.24
N LEU A 50 -4.69 13.43 -6.63
CA LEU A 50 -5.21 14.64 -7.25
C LEU A 50 -4.10 15.64 -7.61
N ARG A 51 -3.13 15.84 -6.70
CA ARG A 51 -1.97 16.70 -6.95
C ARG A 51 -1.15 16.22 -8.15
N VAL A 52 -0.78 14.96 -8.15
CA VAL A 52 0.06 14.37 -9.20
C VAL A 52 -0.68 14.38 -10.54
N GLU A 53 -1.98 14.12 -10.57
CA GLU A 53 -2.78 14.14 -11.80
C GLU A 53 -2.77 15.53 -12.46
N SER A 54 -2.73 16.60 -11.66
CA SER A 54 -2.72 17.98 -12.13
C SER A 54 -1.34 18.56 -12.44
N ASP A 55 -0.24 17.88 -12.08
CA ASP A 55 1.13 18.37 -12.28
C ASP A 55 1.83 17.63 -13.43
N ASP A 56 1.92 18.27 -14.58
CA ASP A 56 2.57 17.73 -15.78
C ASP A 56 4.08 17.45 -15.61
N ASN A 57 4.74 18.00 -14.59
CA ASN A 57 6.14 17.71 -14.32
C ASN A 57 6.33 16.33 -13.66
N ILE A 58 5.34 15.83 -12.90
CA ILE A 58 5.40 14.50 -12.33
C ILE A 58 5.14 13.45 -13.40
N ARG A 59 6.09 12.53 -13.59
CA ARG A 59 6.06 11.52 -14.65
C ARG A 59 5.76 10.12 -14.15
N CYS A 60 5.98 9.87 -12.86
CA CYS A 60 5.81 8.56 -12.24
C CYS A 60 5.65 8.74 -10.73
N VAL A 61 4.93 7.81 -10.10
CA VAL A 61 4.78 7.72 -8.65
C VAL A 61 5.44 6.44 -8.15
N VAL A 62 6.20 6.54 -7.06
CA VAL A 62 6.75 5.39 -6.33
C VAL A 62 6.16 5.39 -4.93
N ILE A 63 5.50 4.30 -4.54
CA ILE A 63 4.95 4.12 -3.19
C ILE A 63 5.83 3.12 -2.44
N ARG A 64 6.22 3.48 -1.21
CA ARG A 64 7.02 2.61 -0.32
C ARG A 64 6.59 2.73 1.14
N GLY A 65 6.99 1.78 1.97
CA GLY A 65 6.85 1.89 3.42
C GLY A 65 8.05 2.60 4.06
N ALA A 66 7.82 3.34 5.13
CA ALA A 66 8.90 3.83 5.99
C ALA A 66 9.65 2.64 6.63
N PRO A 67 10.97 2.73 6.79
CA PRO A 67 11.73 1.70 7.47
C PRO A 67 11.29 1.57 8.94
N PRO A 68 11.47 0.39 9.55
CA PRO A 68 11.15 0.22 10.97
C PRO A 68 11.97 1.18 11.83
N GLN A 69 11.34 1.74 12.85
CA GLN A 69 12.02 2.61 13.80
C GLN A 69 13.10 1.82 14.56
N ILE A 70 14.22 2.49 14.84
CA ILE A 70 15.24 1.95 15.75
C ILE A 70 14.64 2.01 17.16
N PRO A 71 14.49 0.88 17.86
CA PRO A 71 13.89 0.89 19.18
C PRO A 71 14.80 1.60 20.18
N GLU A 72 14.20 2.17 21.21
CA GLU A 72 14.93 2.59 22.39
C GLU A 72 15.66 1.39 23.04
N GLU A 73 16.66 1.68 23.89
CA GLU A 73 17.53 0.66 24.50
C GLU A 73 16.69 -0.48 25.15
N GLY A 74 16.89 -1.71 24.69
CA GLY A 74 16.15 -2.91 25.15
C GLY A 74 14.86 -3.23 24.39
N GLY A 75 14.41 -2.39 23.45
CA GLY A 75 13.26 -2.66 22.61
C GLY A 75 13.55 -3.65 21.48
N LYS A 76 12.52 -4.40 21.03
CA LYS A 76 12.64 -5.24 19.82
C LYS A 76 12.28 -4.41 18.59
N GLN A 77 13.18 -4.40 17.60
CA GLN A 77 12.89 -3.80 16.30
C GLN A 77 11.75 -4.55 15.63
N LYS A 78 10.78 -3.80 15.11
CA LYS A 78 9.71 -4.37 14.29
C LYS A 78 10.27 -4.82 12.93
N PRO A 79 9.67 -5.83 12.31
CA PRO A 79 10.04 -6.21 10.95
C PRO A 79 9.74 -5.07 9.97
N PRO A 80 10.44 -5.02 8.82
CA PRO A 80 10.09 -4.08 7.76
C PRO A 80 8.70 -4.41 7.21
N ALA A 81 7.99 -3.36 6.79
CA ALA A 81 6.71 -3.49 6.14
C ALA A 81 6.50 -2.39 5.09
N PHE A 82 6.03 -2.78 3.95
CA PHE A 82 5.41 -1.86 3.00
C PHE A 82 4.13 -1.29 3.61
N ALA A 83 3.15 -2.17 3.90
CA ALA A 83 1.97 -1.91 4.70
C ALA A 83 1.37 -3.22 5.20
N ALA A 84 1.11 -3.33 6.51
CA ALA A 84 0.57 -4.57 7.11
C ALA A 84 -0.95 -4.69 7.03
N GLY A 85 -1.63 -3.85 6.25
CA GLY A 85 -3.06 -3.89 6.02
C GLY A 85 -3.78 -2.61 6.41
N ALA A 86 -5.10 -2.66 6.51
CA ALA A 86 -5.89 -1.60 7.10
C ALA A 86 -5.67 -1.56 8.61
N ASP A 87 -5.72 -0.37 9.21
CA ASP A 87 -5.65 -0.24 10.66
C ASP A 87 -6.99 -0.68 11.28
N ILE A 88 -7.06 -1.95 11.65
CA ILE A 88 -8.27 -2.56 12.21
C ILE A 88 -8.75 -1.90 13.52
N SER A 89 -7.89 -1.14 14.20
CA SER A 89 -8.29 -0.43 15.40
C SER A 89 -9.35 0.65 15.11
N GLU A 90 -9.41 1.15 13.88
CA GLU A 90 -10.44 2.10 13.45
C GLU A 90 -11.83 1.45 13.24
N PHE A 91 -11.88 0.11 13.15
CA PHE A 91 -13.12 -0.63 12.94
C PHE A 91 -13.70 -1.21 14.24
N LEU A 92 -12.96 -1.10 15.36
CA LEU A 92 -13.44 -1.54 16.65
C LEU A 92 -14.72 -0.80 17.03
N GLU A 93 -15.73 -1.55 17.48
CA GLU A 93 -17.03 -1.02 17.92
C GLU A 93 -17.87 -0.33 16.81
N LYS A 94 -17.45 -0.43 15.53
CA LYS A 94 -18.19 0.10 14.38
C LYS A 94 -19.05 -0.98 13.73
N GLY A 95 -20.24 -0.57 13.27
CA GLY A 95 -21.11 -1.40 12.43
C GLY A 95 -20.74 -1.35 10.96
N SER A 96 -21.39 -2.18 10.15
CA SER A 96 -21.17 -2.23 8.70
C SER A 96 -21.39 -0.87 8.01
N ASP A 97 -22.38 -0.10 8.46
CA ASP A 97 -22.72 1.18 7.86
C ASP A 97 -21.69 2.27 8.18
N ASP A 98 -21.02 2.18 9.35
CA ASP A 98 -19.96 3.09 9.75
C ASP A 98 -18.65 2.82 9.01
N VAL A 99 -18.43 1.57 8.60
CA VAL A 99 -17.19 1.13 7.93
C VAL A 99 -17.31 1.25 6.41
N ARG A 100 -18.52 1.18 5.85
CA ARG A 100 -18.77 1.24 4.40
C ARG A 100 -18.10 2.43 3.70
N PRO A 101 -18.19 3.69 4.19
CA PRO A 101 -17.57 4.85 3.53
C PRO A 101 -16.05 4.71 3.34
N PHE A 102 -15.37 3.97 4.22
CA PHE A 102 -13.94 3.71 4.11
C PHE A 102 -13.58 2.93 2.83
N PHE A 103 -14.50 2.08 2.35
CA PHE A 103 -14.30 1.27 1.15
C PHE A 103 -14.93 1.87 -0.12
N GLU A 104 -15.84 2.83 -0.01
CA GLU A 104 -16.50 3.45 -1.17
C GLU A 104 -15.64 4.52 -1.85
N ASP A 105 -14.90 5.33 -1.08
CA ASP A 105 -14.00 6.37 -1.59
C ASP A 105 -12.61 6.20 -0.96
N ASN A 106 -11.78 5.41 -1.57
CA ASN A 106 -10.58 4.87 -0.96
C ASN A 106 -9.30 5.11 -1.79
N ALA A 107 -8.14 4.95 -1.14
CA ALA A 107 -6.84 5.15 -1.75
C ALA A 107 -6.51 4.09 -2.83
N TRP A 108 -7.00 2.87 -2.69
CA TRP A 108 -6.74 1.79 -3.67
C TRP A 108 -7.28 2.14 -5.04
N GLU A 109 -8.54 2.63 -5.10
CA GLU A 109 -9.15 3.07 -6.36
C GLU A 109 -8.51 4.35 -6.88
N ALA A 110 -8.13 5.29 -6.00
CA ALA A 110 -7.46 6.52 -6.41
C ALA A 110 -6.11 6.22 -7.09
N VAL A 111 -5.30 5.32 -6.52
CA VAL A 111 -4.01 4.89 -7.12
C VAL A 111 -4.24 4.11 -8.40
N TRP A 112 -5.22 3.18 -8.43
CA TRP A 112 -5.55 2.39 -9.61
C TRP A 112 -5.95 3.24 -10.82
N ASN A 113 -6.63 4.37 -10.57
CA ASN A 113 -7.15 5.25 -11.62
C ASN A 113 -6.19 6.38 -12.01
N LEU A 114 -4.98 6.46 -11.43
CA LEU A 114 -3.97 7.43 -11.87
C LEU A 114 -3.61 7.22 -13.33
N SER A 115 -3.52 8.32 -14.09
CA SER A 115 -3.08 8.29 -15.49
C SER A 115 -1.55 8.15 -15.63
N LYS A 116 -0.82 8.31 -14.53
CA LYS A 116 0.64 8.24 -14.49
C LYS A 116 1.11 6.89 -13.96
N PRO A 117 2.21 6.34 -14.51
CA PRO A 117 2.79 5.08 -14.04
C PRO A 117 3.03 5.08 -12.53
N THR A 118 2.66 3.99 -11.89
CA THR A 118 2.80 3.78 -10.45
C THR A 118 3.65 2.55 -10.16
N ILE A 119 4.55 2.65 -9.19
CA ILE A 119 5.46 1.58 -8.78
C ILE A 119 5.30 1.35 -7.28
N ALA A 120 4.92 0.14 -6.87
CA ALA A 120 5.02 -0.28 -5.48
C ALA A 120 6.44 -0.83 -5.22
N MET A 121 7.19 -0.15 -4.36
CA MET A 121 8.49 -0.61 -3.88
C MET A 121 8.31 -1.31 -2.53
N VAL A 122 8.15 -2.63 -2.58
CA VAL A 122 7.79 -3.46 -1.43
C VAL A 122 9.03 -3.96 -0.71
N ASP A 123 9.15 -3.65 0.58
CA ASP A 123 10.17 -4.20 1.46
C ASP A 123 9.51 -4.72 2.74
N GLY A 124 9.64 -6.03 2.99
CA GLY A 124 8.98 -6.71 4.10
C GLY A 124 7.51 -7.00 3.86
N PHE A 125 6.66 -6.80 4.87
CA PHE A 125 5.25 -7.20 4.79
C PHE A 125 4.41 -6.28 3.92
N ALA A 126 3.67 -6.89 2.98
CA ALA A 126 2.54 -6.30 2.27
C ALA A 126 1.33 -7.23 2.48
N LEU A 127 0.45 -6.91 3.43
CA LEU A 127 -0.63 -7.81 3.86
C LEU A 127 -1.99 -7.13 3.74
N GLY A 128 -3.03 -7.88 3.39
CA GLY A 128 -4.39 -7.35 3.28
C GLY A 128 -4.45 -6.09 2.44
N GLY A 129 -4.96 -4.99 3.00
CA GLY A 129 -4.98 -3.68 2.35
C GLY A 129 -3.63 -3.19 1.84
N GLY A 130 -2.51 -3.64 2.43
CA GLY A 130 -1.16 -3.36 1.93
C GLY A 130 -0.84 -4.11 0.64
N THR A 131 -1.22 -5.40 0.54
CA THR A 131 -1.16 -6.13 -0.73
C THR A 131 -2.08 -5.46 -1.76
N GLU A 132 -3.28 -5.06 -1.38
CA GLU A 132 -4.25 -4.41 -2.26
C GLU A 132 -3.71 -3.07 -2.80
N LEU A 133 -2.98 -2.30 -1.98
CA LEU A 133 -2.32 -1.07 -2.44
C LEU A 133 -1.19 -1.39 -3.44
N ALA A 134 -0.37 -2.41 -3.17
CA ALA A 134 0.65 -2.85 -4.11
C ALA A 134 0.04 -3.35 -5.42
N LEU A 135 -1.12 -4.04 -5.37
CA LEU A 135 -1.87 -4.49 -6.54
C LEU A 135 -2.54 -3.34 -7.31
N SER A 136 -2.77 -2.20 -6.68
CA SER A 136 -3.31 -1.00 -7.32
C SER A 136 -2.26 -0.26 -8.14
N CYS A 137 -0.97 -0.52 -7.92
CA CYS A 137 0.10 0.01 -8.73
C CYS A 137 0.30 -0.81 -10.02
N ASP A 138 0.86 -0.18 -11.08
CA ASP A 138 1.17 -0.83 -12.35
C ASP A 138 2.30 -1.85 -12.21
N ILE A 139 3.36 -1.49 -11.48
CA ILE A 139 4.56 -2.28 -11.31
C ILE A 139 4.80 -2.54 -9.81
N ARG A 140 5.24 -3.74 -9.47
CA ARG A 140 5.69 -4.16 -8.14
C ARG A 140 7.15 -4.57 -8.21
N ILE A 141 7.98 -3.96 -7.35
CA ILE A 141 9.37 -4.35 -7.13
C ILE A 141 9.45 -4.75 -5.66
N ALA A 142 9.89 -5.96 -5.39
CA ALA A 142 9.95 -6.51 -4.05
C ALA A 142 11.37 -6.89 -3.65
N SER A 143 11.71 -6.70 -2.39
CA SER A 143 12.93 -7.30 -1.83
C SER A 143 12.74 -8.81 -1.64
N ASP A 144 13.83 -9.56 -1.56
CA ASP A 144 13.84 -11.01 -1.30
C ASP A 144 13.23 -11.41 0.06
N ARG A 145 13.14 -10.48 1.01
CA ARG A 145 12.48 -10.67 2.31
C ARG A 145 11.00 -10.25 2.32
N SER A 146 10.45 -9.87 1.18
CA SER A 146 9.05 -9.45 1.11
C SER A 146 8.11 -10.62 1.23
N THR A 147 6.96 -10.36 1.85
CA THR A 147 5.90 -11.34 2.04
C THR A 147 4.57 -10.69 1.74
N PHE A 148 3.78 -11.33 0.88
CA PHE A 148 2.46 -10.90 0.48
C PHE A 148 1.38 -11.81 1.08
N GLY A 149 0.15 -11.33 1.17
CA GLY A 149 -0.97 -12.15 1.59
C GLY A 149 -2.26 -11.39 1.74
N GLN A 150 -3.36 -12.14 1.81
CA GLN A 150 -4.71 -11.63 2.09
C GLN A 150 -5.26 -12.35 3.33
N PRO A 151 -4.79 -11.95 4.55
CA PRO A 151 -5.11 -12.68 5.78
C PRO A 151 -6.47 -12.30 6.39
N GLU A 152 -7.34 -11.57 5.69
CA GLU A 152 -8.61 -11.05 6.18
C GLU A 152 -9.52 -12.14 6.73
N ILE A 153 -9.46 -13.35 6.16
CA ILE A 153 -10.24 -14.51 6.64
C ILE A 153 -9.98 -14.84 8.11
N ASN A 154 -8.78 -14.60 8.62
CA ASN A 154 -8.43 -14.82 10.02
C ASN A 154 -9.18 -13.87 10.97
N LEU A 155 -9.76 -12.80 10.42
CA LEU A 155 -10.61 -11.84 11.13
C LEU A 155 -12.10 -12.02 10.79
N GLY A 156 -12.46 -13.07 10.01
CA GLY A 156 -13.82 -13.27 9.51
C GLY A 156 -14.25 -12.23 8.46
N LEU A 157 -13.29 -11.62 7.77
CA LEU A 157 -13.51 -10.61 6.74
C LEU A 157 -13.10 -11.14 5.36
N ILE A 158 -13.47 -10.38 4.32
CA ILE A 158 -12.98 -10.57 2.96
C ILE A 158 -12.13 -9.35 2.55
N PRO A 159 -11.18 -9.48 1.59
CA PRO A 159 -10.43 -8.34 1.06
C PRO A 159 -11.37 -7.28 0.47
N GLY A 160 -11.25 -6.03 0.95
CA GLY A 160 -12.15 -4.93 0.62
C GLY A 160 -11.58 -3.88 -0.34
N GLY A 161 -10.25 -3.80 -0.49
CA GLY A 161 -9.57 -2.83 -1.35
C GLY A 161 -9.32 -3.31 -2.79
N GLY A 162 -10.04 -4.35 -3.24
CA GLY A 162 -9.96 -4.87 -4.61
C GLY A 162 -9.10 -6.12 -4.79
N GLY A 163 -8.57 -6.69 -3.70
CA GLY A 163 -7.69 -7.88 -3.74
C GLY A 163 -8.37 -9.07 -4.42
N THR A 164 -9.64 -9.34 -4.14
CA THR A 164 -10.41 -10.41 -4.78
C THR A 164 -10.47 -10.27 -6.30
N GLN A 165 -10.37 -9.05 -6.82
CA GLN A 165 -10.48 -8.75 -8.26
C GLN A 165 -9.12 -8.63 -8.94
N ARG A 166 -8.21 -7.84 -8.35
CA ARG A 166 -6.90 -7.57 -8.95
C ARG A 166 -5.99 -8.80 -8.87
N LEU A 167 -5.96 -9.47 -7.72
CA LEU A 167 -5.17 -10.68 -7.56
C LEU A 167 -5.61 -11.79 -8.53
N CYS A 168 -6.93 -12.00 -8.65
CA CYS A 168 -7.49 -13.02 -9.57
C CYS A 168 -7.09 -12.77 -11.03
N ARG A 169 -7.02 -11.51 -11.46
CA ARG A 169 -6.60 -11.14 -12.81
C ARG A 169 -5.10 -11.35 -13.04
N LEU A 170 -4.29 -11.23 -12.00
CA LEU A 170 -2.83 -11.38 -12.09
C LEU A 170 -2.39 -12.85 -12.04
N ILE A 171 -2.89 -13.63 -11.07
CA ILE A 171 -2.39 -14.97 -10.77
C ILE A 171 -3.41 -16.09 -11.05
N GLY A 172 -4.59 -15.73 -11.50
CA GLY A 172 -5.67 -16.68 -11.82
C GLY A 172 -6.49 -17.08 -10.59
N TYR A 173 -7.67 -17.68 -10.89
CA TYR A 173 -8.70 -17.99 -9.89
C TYR A 173 -8.21 -18.95 -8.78
N GLY A 174 -7.57 -20.06 -9.17
CA GLY A 174 -7.19 -21.11 -8.23
C GLY A 174 -6.24 -20.62 -7.13
N LYS A 175 -5.16 -19.93 -7.52
CA LYS A 175 -4.19 -19.40 -6.58
C LYS A 175 -4.76 -18.27 -5.72
N THR A 176 -5.61 -17.43 -6.29
CA THR A 176 -6.31 -16.39 -5.55
C THR A 176 -7.22 -17.00 -4.47
N MET A 177 -8.00 -18.03 -4.82
CA MET A 177 -8.88 -18.72 -3.85
C MET A 177 -8.06 -19.36 -2.73
N GLU A 178 -6.93 -19.99 -3.04
CA GLU A 178 -6.02 -20.52 -2.02
C GLU A 178 -5.61 -19.43 -1.03
N ILE A 179 -5.05 -18.31 -1.52
CA ILE A 179 -4.55 -17.21 -0.69
C ILE A 179 -5.69 -16.59 0.16
N VAL A 180 -6.82 -16.26 -0.47
CA VAL A 180 -7.92 -15.54 0.19
C VAL A 180 -8.66 -16.42 1.20
N LEU A 181 -8.88 -17.71 0.89
CA LEU A 181 -9.65 -18.60 1.76
C LEU A 181 -8.80 -19.21 2.87
N THR A 182 -7.49 -19.28 2.72
CA THR A 182 -6.61 -19.82 3.77
C THR A 182 -5.94 -18.73 4.60
N GLY A 183 -5.85 -17.47 4.07
CA GLY A 183 -5.04 -16.41 4.64
C GLY A 183 -3.54 -16.71 4.55
N GLY A 184 -3.15 -17.59 3.63
CA GLY A 184 -1.77 -18.02 3.42
C GLY A 184 -0.86 -16.86 3.00
N MET A 185 0.39 -16.92 3.45
CA MET A 185 1.42 -15.97 3.07
C MET A 185 2.16 -16.47 1.83
N VAL A 186 2.53 -15.52 0.96
CA VAL A 186 3.28 -15.75 -0.29
C VAL A 186 4.62 -15.06 -0.17
N SER A 187 5.71 -15.79 -0.32
CA SER A 187 7.07 -15.22 -0.32
C SER A 187 7.33 -14.46 -1.62
N SER A 188 8.38 -13.62 -1.62
CA SER A 188 8.83 -12.92 -2.83
C SER A 188 9.19 -13.89 -3.96
N ASP A 189 9.83 -15.02 -3.64
CA ASP A 189 10.20 -16.05 -4.62
C ASP A 189 8.98 -16.73 -5.26
N GLU A 190 7.91 -16.93 -4.48
CA GLU A 190 6.67 -17.50 -4.99
C GLU A 190 5.85 -16.49 -5.79
N ALA A 191 5.99 -15.19 -5.48
CA ALA A 191 5.28 -14.10 -6.14
C ALA A 191 5.91 -13.69 -7.48
N LEU A 192 7.16 -14.12 -7.76
CA LEU A 192 7.89 -13.84 -8.99
C LEU A 192 7.36 -14.70 -10.14
#